data_47551865db8551bbd5d461200888f9d0
#
_entry.id   47551865db8551bbd5d461200888f9d0
#
_cell.length_a   1.000
_cell.length_b   1.000
_cell.length_c   1.000
_cell.angle_alpha   90.00
_cell.angle_beta   90.00
_cell.angle_gamma   90.00
#
_symmetry.space_group_name_H-M   'P 1'
#
loop_
_entity.id
_entity.type
_entity.pdbx_description
1 polymer ?
#
loop_
_entity_poly.entity_id
_entity_poly.type
_entity_poly.pdbx_seq_one_letter_code
_entity_poly.pdbx_strand_id
1 'polypeptide(L)'
;AVVFLEIGQDVHFVGGNVMDAVNEGVRRGYVDGFLRKSVVGDPLIRVNTKDNTPAILHTEIVPGDKVKITVSPKGFGSENKSRMFMLTPADGIEGVKEAILTAVKDAGPNACPPMVVGVGIGGTFEKCAYMAKKALTRDIDKSSDIPYVAELENALAELNDYKSNAHSAYA
;
A
#
# COMPACT_ATOMS: atom_id res chain seq x y z
N ALA A 1 9.14 1.65 6.18
CA ALA A 1 7.84 1.06 6.53
C ALA A 1 6.71 2.04 6.27
N VAL A 2 5.55 1.54 5.87
CA VAL A 2 4.29 2.28 5.88
C VAL A 2 3.46 1.76 7.05
N VAL A 3 2.94 2.67 7.86
CA VAL A 3 2.17 2.36 9.07
C VAL A 3 0.80 3.02 8.95
N PHE A 4 -0.25 2.24 9.11
CA PHE A 4 -1.61 2.73 9.22
C PHE A 4 -2.04 2.62 10.69
N LEU A 5 -2.45 3.73 11.27
CA LEU A 5 -2.82 3.86 12.67
C LEU A 5 -4.28 4.32 12.76
N GLU A 6 -5.17 3.41 13.10
CA GLU A 6 -6.57 3.72 13.40
C GLU A 6 -6.67 3.98 14.90
N ILE A 7 -7.04 5.19 15.29
CA ILE A 7 -7.08 5.66 16.68
C ILE A 7 -8.53 5.89 17.07
N GLY A 8 -8.99 5.19 18.10
CA GLY A 8 -10.30 5.43 18.69
C GLY A 8 -10.40 6.85 19.24
N GLN A 9 -11.53 7.52 19.01
CA GLN A 9 -11.75 8.90 19.46
C GLN A 9 -11.62 9.09 20.97
N ASP A 10 -11.81 8.02 21.74
CA ASP A 10 -11.74 8.02 23.19
C ASP A 10 -10.33 7.63 23.72
N VAL A 11 -9.36 7.45 22.82
CA VAL A 11 -7.97 7.11 23.17
C VAL A 11 -7.20 8.36 23.58
N HIS A 12 -6.49 8.24 24.68
CA HIS A 12 -5.57 9.28 25.18
C HIS A 12 -4.15 8.73 25.24
N PHE A 13 -3.24 9.32 24.48
CA PHE A 13 -1.82 9.00 24.55
C PHE A 13 -1.15 9.83 25.66
N VAL A 14 -0.34 9.16 26.47
CA VAL A 14 0.44 9.79 27.54
C VAL A 14 1.91 9.41 27.43
N GLY A 15 2.79 10.27 27.89
CA GLY A 15 4.22 9.96 28.02
C GLY A 15 5.07 10.16 26.78
N GLY A 16 4.54 10.72 25.67
CA GLY A 16 5.37 11.02 24.52
C GLY A 16 4.62 11.31 23.23
N ASN A 17 5.37 11.45 22.15
CA ASN A 17 4.89 11.70 20.80
C ASN A 17 4.62 10.37 20.08
N VAL A 18 3.47 10.27 19.44
CA VAL A 18 3.05 9.07 18.70
C VAL A 18 4.01 8.74 17.56
N MET A 19 4.46 9.75 16.81
CA MET A 19 5.40 9.55 15.71
C MET A 19 6.75 9.01 16.19
N ASP A 20 7.24 9.49 17.33
CA ASP A 20 8.49 9.01 17.92
C ASP A 20 8.37 7.55 18.36
N ALA A 21 7.22 7.19 18.97
CA ALA A 21 6.95 5.80 19.36
C ALA A 21 6.86 4.87 18.14
N VAL A 22 6.21 5.30 17.06
CA VAL A 22 6.13 4.55 15.80
C VAL A 22 7.53 4.39 15.18
N ASN A 23 8.32 5.44 15.12
CA ASN A 23 9.68 5.38 14.58
C ASN A 23 10.58 4.46 15.42
N GLU A 24 10.46 4.49 16.74
CA GLU A 24 11.21 3.58 17.61
C GLU A 24 10.79 2.12 17.36
N GLY A 25 9.49 1.85 17.24
CA GLY A 25 8.98 0.52 16.91
C GLY A 25 9.48 0.03 15.54
N VAL A 26 9.49 0.88 14.53
CA VAL A 26 10.03 0.56 13.20
C VAL A 26 11.53 0.29 13.26
N ARG A 27 12.30 1.13 13.94
CA ARG A 27 13.74 0.94 14.12
C ARG A 27 14.05 -0.42 14.72
N ARG A 28 13.42 -0.76 15.85
CA ARG A 28 13.60 -2.07 16.50
C ARG A 28 13.18 -3.21 15.59
N GLY A 29 11.96 -3.16 15.03
CA GLY A 29 11.46 -4.21 14.16
C GLY A 29 12.35 -4.48 12.95
N TYR A 30 12.96 -3.45 12.35
CA TYR A 30 13.88 -3.61 11.23
C TYR A 30 15.27 -4.11 11.65
N VAL A 31 15.71 -3.79 12.86
CA VAL A 31 16.98 -4.30 13.40
C VAL A 31 16.82 -5.76 13.82
N ASP A 32 15.84 -6.05 14.68
CA ASP A 32 15.64 -7.37 15.28
C ASP A 32 15.13 -8.40 14.25
N GLY A 33 14.32 -7.95 13.28
CA GLY A 33 13.81 -8.76 12.18
C GLY A 33 14.79 -8.90 11.00
N PHE A 34 16.00 -8.33 11.07
CA PHE A 34 16.99 -8.34 9.99
C PHE A 34 16.43 -7.84 8.65
N LEU A 35 15.48 -6.93 8.67
CA LEU A 35 14.86 -6.41 7.48
C LEU A 35 15.78 -5.41 6.76
N ARG A 36 15.64 -5.33 5.43
CA ARG A 36 16.40 -4.40 4.61
C ARG A 36 16.05 -2.95 4.94
N LYS A 37 17.03 -2.17 5.39
CA LYS A 37 16.90 -0.75 5.70
C LYS A 37 17.23 0.07 4.46
N SER A 38 16.22 0.66 3.81
CA SER A 38 16.36 1.35 2.53
C SER A 38 15.90 2.81 2.54
N VAL A 39 15.51 3.35 3.70
CA VAL A 39 15.13 4.76 3.82
C VAL A 39 16.37 5.64 3.71
N VAL A 40 16.23 6.72 2.94
CA VAL A 40 17.24 7.77 2.78
C VAL A 40 16.76 9.06 3.42
N GLY A 41 17.66 9.83 3.99
CA GLY A 41 17.35 11.10 4.63
C GLY A 41 16.96 12.20 3.65
N ASP A 42 17.48 12.10 2.42
CA ASP A 42 17.17 13.02 1.32
C ASP A 42 17.08 12.22 0.02
N PRO A 43 16.07 12.47 -0.84
CA PRO A 43 15.87 11.67 -2.06
C PRO A 43 16.92 11.92 -3.14
N LEU A 44 17.61 13.05 -3.14
CA LEU A 44 18.63 13.42 -4.13
C LEU A 44 20.03 13.05 -3.65
N ILE A 45 20.38 13.38 -2.41
CA ILE A 45 21.69 13.07 -1.80
C ILE A 45 21.78 11.58 -1.44
N ARG A 46 20.67 10.95 -1.05
CA ARG A 46 20.47 9.51 -0.85
C ARG A 46 21.33 8.87 0.25
N VAL A 47 21.68 9.61 1.28
CA VAL A 47 22.34 9.05 2.46
C VAL A 47 21.33 8.19 3.25
N ASN A 48 21.64 6.92 3.41
CA ASN A 48 20.80 5.97 4.13
C ASN A 48 20.71 6.30 5.63
N THR A 49 19.52 6.24 6.20
CA THR A 49 19.28 6.51 7.63
C THR A 49 19.76 5.40 8.56
N LYS A 50 20.04 4.21 8.01
CA LYS A 50 20.56 2.99 8.66
C LYS A 50 19.60 2.28 9.61
N ASP A 51 18.49 2.89 9.97
CA ASP A 51 17.48 2.36 10.89
C ASP A 51 16.07 2.26 10.27
N ASN A 52 15.95 2.64 8.99
CA ASN A 52 14.72 2.65 8.21
C ASN A 52 13.63 3.60 8.73
N THR A 53 14.04 4.68 9.43
CA THR A 53 13.16 5.78 9.85
C THR A 53 13.44 7.06 9.04
N PRO A 54 12.49 8.00 8.96
CA PRO A 54 11.15 7.92 9.54
C PRO A 54 10.24 6.94 8.80
N ALA A 55 9.25 6.40 9.51
CA ALA A 55 8.15 5.66 8.90
C ALA A 55 7.21 6.62 8.16
N ILE A 56 6.53 6.10 7.14
CA ILE A 56 5.38 6.80 6.55
C ILE A 56 4.17 6.46 7.40
N LEU A 57 3.68 7.42 8.19
CA LEU A 57 2.56 7.23 9.10
C LEU A 57 1.29 7.85 8.53
N HIS A 58 0.27 7.02 8.36
CA HIS A 58 -1.10 7.43 8.07
C HIS A 58 -1.96 7.22 9.31
N THR A 59 -2.67 8.27 9.74
CA THR A 59 -3.54 8.23 10.92
C THR A 59 -4.99 8.44 10.52
N GLU A 60 -5.89 7.71 11.16
CA GLU A 60 -7.32 7.80 10.97
C GLU A 60 -8.00 7.79 12.34
N ILE A 61 -8.91 8.72 12.60
CA ILE A 61 -9.69 8.73 13.84
C ILE A 61 -10.98 7.96 13.58
N VAL A 62 -11.24 6.98 14.43
CA VAL A 62 -12.40 6.09 14.33
C VAL A 62 -13.20 6.09 15.65
N PRO A 63 -14.47 5.68 15.65
CA PRO A 63 -15.21 5.52 16.90
C PRO A 63 -14.60 4.46 17.83
N GLY A 64 -14.69 4.70 19.15
CA GLY A 64 -14.28 3.75 20.18
C GLY A 64 -12.98 4.09 20.89
N ASP A 65 -12.47 3.14 21.64
CA ASP A 65 -11.36 3.28 22.60
C ASP A 65 -10.14 2.42 22.26
N LYS A 66 -10.08 1.87 21.04
CA LYS A 66 -9.00 0.98 20.62
C LYS A 66 -8.05 1.66 19.66
N VAL A 67 -6.82 1.16 19.63
CA VAL A 67 -5.83 1.49 18.62
C VAL A 67 -5.55 0.26 17.78
N LYS A 68 -5.66 0.39 16.45
CA LYS A 68 -5.25 -0.65 15.51
C LYS A 68 -4.05 -0.16 14.72
N ILE A 69 -3.01 -0.97 14.71
CA ILE A 69 -1.76 -0.69 13.99
C ILE A 69 -1.58 -1.73 12.91
N THR A 70 -1.46 -1.27 11.67
CA THR A 70 -1.10 -2.12 10.53
C THR A 70 0.25 -1.66 9.99
N VAL A 71 1.22 -2.56 9.94
CA VAL A 71 2.59 -2.26 9.47
C VAL A 71 2.86 -2.99 8.17
N SER A 72 3.26 -2.25 7.15
CA SER A 72 3.64 -2.78 5.84
C SER A 72 5.13 -2.51 5.57
N PRO A 73 5.98 -3.53 5.63
CA PRO A 73 7.38 -3.43 5.22
C PRO A 73 7.48 -3.38 3.69
N LYS A 74 7.28 -2.20 3.10
CA LYS A 74 7.23 -1.99 1.66
C LYS A 74 8.61 -1.68 1.07
N GLY A 75 9.01 -2.45 0.07
CA GLY A 75 10.25 -2.20 -0.68
C GLY A 75 10.10 -1.12 -1.74
N PHE A 76 11.13 -0.30 -1.94
CA PHE A 76 11.10 0.79 -2.94
C PHE A 76 11.12 0.30 -4.39
N GLY A 77 11.67 -0.88 -4.67
CA GLY A 77 11.69 -1.43 -6.02
C GLY A 77 10.29 -1.62 -6.60
N SER A 78 9.41 -2.28 -5.87
CA SER A 78 8.00 -2.42 -6.25
C SER A 78 7.21 -1.12 -6.11
N GLU A 79 7.55 -0.26 -5.15
CA GLU A 79 6.96 1.08 -5.01
C GLU A 79 7.14 1.93 -6.27
N ASN A 80 8.33 1.90 -6.86
CA ASN A 80 8.65 2.65 -8.09
C ASN A 80 7.86 2.17 -9.31
N LYS A 81 7.14 1.06 -9.21
CA LYS A 81 6.27 0.52 -10.27
C LYS A 81 4.81 0.93 -10.13
N SER A 82 4.47 1.65 -9.07
CA SER A 82 3.15 2.27 -8.93
C SER A 82 2.87 3.27 -10.05
N ARG A 83 1.62 3.33 -10.49
CA ARG A 83 1.14 4.23 -11.55
C ARG A 83 -0.12 4.95 -11.09
N MET A 84 -0.28 6.18 -11.57
CA MET A 84 -1.48 6.97 -11.40
C MET A 84 -2.05 7.29 -12.77
N PHE A 85 -3.35 7.06 -12.95
CA PHE A 85 -4.07 7.36 -14.18
C PHE A 85 -5.21 8.32 -13.89
N MET A 86 -5.30 9.39 -14.67
CA MET A 86 -6.40 10.34 -14.61
C MET A 86 -7.42 9.96 -15.68
N LEU A 87 -8.45 9.21 -15.28
CA LEU A 87 -9.51 8.75 -16.17
C LEU A 87 -10.68 9.72 -16.16
N THR A 88 -11.40 9.77 -17.27
CA THR A 88 -12.67 10.49 -17.37
C THR A 88 -13.86 9.56 -17.08
N PRO A 89 -15.04 10.10 -16.72
CA PRO A 89 -16.22 9.25 -16.55
C PRO A 89 -16.60 8.43 -17.79
N ALA A 90 -16.23 8.89 -18.99
CA ALA A 90 -16.49 8.18 -20.24
C ALA A 90 -15.64 6.90 -20.42
N ASP A 91 -14.47 6.83 -19.76
CA ASP A 91 -13.63 5.64 -19.82
C ASP A 91 -14.25 4.43 -19.08
N GLY A 92 -15.09 4.70 -18.09
CA GLY A 92 -15.86 3.69 -17.38
C GLY A 92 -15.01 2.59 -16.78
N ILE A 93 -15.62 1.43 -16.56
CA ILE A 93 -14.96 0.26 -15.98
C ILE A 93 -13.88 -0.34 -16.89
N GLU A 94 -14.07 -0.25 -18.19
CA GLU A 94 -13.10 -0.78 -19.16
C GLU A 94 -11.81 0.05 -19.15
N GLY A 95 -11.91 1.37 -19.03
CA GLY A 95 -10.72 2.24 -18.84
C GLY A 95 -9.97 1.92 -17.56
N VAL A 96 -10.68 1.60 -16.48
CA VAL A 96 -10.06 1.16 -15.22
C VAL A 96 -9.32 -0.16 -15.40
N LYS A 97 -9.92 -1.15 -16.05
CA LYS A 97 -9.26 -2.44 -16.34
C LYS A 97 -8.00 -2.26 -17.19
N GLU A 98 -8.09 -1.44 -18.24
CA GLU A 98 -6.95 -1.16 -19.11
C GLU A 98 -5.81 -0.46 -18.36
N ALA A 99 -6.13 0.51 -17.50
CA ALA A 99 -5.14 1.20 -16.67
C ALA A 99 -4.40 0.24 -15.73
N ILE A 100 -5.14 -0.67 -15.06
CA ILE A 100 -4.55 -1.68 -14.17
C ILE A 100 -3.65 -2.63 -14.97
N LEU A 101 -4.13 -3.17 -16.08
CA LEU A 101 -3.34 -4.07 -16.93
C LEU A 101 -2.08 -3.38 -17.48
N THR A 102 -2.18 -2.11 -17.83
CA THR A 102 -1.03 -1.30 -18.27
C THR A 102 0.00 -1.17 -17.16
N ALA A 103 -0.43 -0.86 -15.92
CA ALA A 103 0.46 -0.76 -14.78
C ALA A 103 1.16 -2.09 -14.48
N VAL A 104 0.43 -3.21 -14.52
CA VAL A 104 0.99 -4.55 -14.29
C VAL A 104 2.00 -4.93 -15.38
N LYS A 105 1.69 -4.69 -16.64
CA LYS A 105 2.61 -4.97 -17.76
C LYS A 105 3.89 -4.14 -17.69
N ASP A 106 3.76 -2.86 -17.36
CA ASP A 106 4.91 -1.95 -17.22
C ASP A 106 5.78 -2.31 -16.00
N ALA A 107 5.16 -2.80 -14.93
CA ALA A 107 5.88 -3.30 -13.77
C ALA A 107 6.74 -4.53 -14.13
N GLY A 108 6.16 -5.50 -14.84
CA GLY A 108 6.84 -6.70 -15.29
C GLY A 108 7.67 -7.38 -14.20
N PRO A 109 8.82 -7.97 -14.54
CA PRO A 109 9.67 -8.65 -13.57
C PRO A 109 10.29 -7.71 -12.52
N ASN A 110 10.28 -6.40 -12.77
CA ASN A 110 10.87 -5.43 -11.85
C ASN A 110 10.07 -5.23 -10.56
N ALA A 111 8.83 -5.71 -10.51
CA ALA A 111 8.02 -5.70 -9.29
C ALA A 111 8.32 -6.89 -8.35
N CYS A 112 9.24 -7.79 -8.73
CA CYS A 112 9.61 -8.98 -7.98
C CYS A 112 8.42 -9.94 -7.77
N PRO A 113 7.94 -10.64 -8.82
CA PRO A 113 6.84 -11.60 -8.72
C PRO A 113 7.10 -12.69 -7.65
N PRO A 114 6.04 -13.22 -7.01
CA PRO A 114 4.62 -12.91 -7.22
C PRO A 114 4.25 -11.51 -6.73
N MET A 115 3.39 -10.82 -7.51
CA MET A 115 2.97 -9.46 -7.21
C MET A 115 1.62 -9.42 -6.48
N VAL A 116 1.49 -8.48 -5.55
CA VAL A 116 0.20 -8.02 -5.04
C VAL A 116 -0.03 -6.60 -5.57
N VAL A 117 -1.18 -6.37 -6.18
CA VAL A 117 -1.53 -5.08 -6.77
C VAL A 117 -2.63 -4.43 -5.95
N GLY A 118 -2.32 -3.32 -5.30
CA GLY A 118 -3.30 -2.51 -4.61
C GLY A 118 -3.87 -1.45 -5.55
N VAL A 119 -5.19 -1.41 -5.67
CA VAL A 119 -5.90 -0.47 -6.54
C VAL A 119 -6.75 0.47 -5.71
N GLY A 120 -6.63 1.77 -5.97
CA GLY A 120 -7.51 2.81 -5.46
C GLY A 120 -8.24 3.47 -6.61
N ILE A 121 -9.55 3.65 -6.48
CA ILE A 121 -10.40 4.25 -7.53
C ILE A 121 -11.22 5.38 -6.93
N GLY A 122 -11.13 6.54 -7.55
CA GLY A 122 -11.89 7.72 -7.14
C GLY A 122 -11.28 8.47 -5.94
N GLY A 123 -12.02 9.45 -5.43
CA GLY A 123 -11.52 10.40 -4.45
C GLY A 123 -10.64 11.49 -5.07
N THR A 124 -9.87 12.17 -4.22
CA THR A 124 -8.83 13.10 -4.67
C THR A 124 -7.54 12.34 -5.01
N PHE A 125 -6.60 13.00 -5.67
CA PHE A 125 -5.34 12.40 -6.10
C PHE A 125 -4.61 11.63 -4.97
N GLU A 126 -4.42 12.30 -3.84
CA GLU A 126 -3.76 11.71 -2.67
C GLU A 126 -4.60 10.61 -1.99
N LYS A 127 -5.94 10.76 -1.98
CA LYS A 127 -6.84 9.75 -1.41
C LYS A 127 -6.84 8.47 -2.24
N CYS A 128 -6.83 8.58 -3.55
CA CYS A 128 -6.69 7.45 -4.47
C CYS A 128 -5.40 6.67 -4.22
N ALA A 129 -4.27 7.38 -4.14
CA ALA A 129 -2.97 6.78 -3.84
C ALA A 129 -2.93 6.12 -2.45
N TYR A 130 -3.53 6.78 -1.45
CA TYR A 130 -3.68 6.22 -0.10
C TYR A 130 -4.50 4.92 -0.10
N MET A 131 -5.65 4.90 -0.79
CA MET A 131 -6.50 3.71 -0.89
C MET A 131 -5.76 2.55 -1.55
N ALA A 132 -5.05 2.80 -2.64
CA ALA A 132 -4.22 1.79 -3.30
C ALA A 132 -3.16 1.21 -2.35
N LYS A 133 -2.52 2.07 -1.54
CA LYS A 133 -1.54 1.65 -0.55
C LYS A 133 -2.16 0.84 0.60
N LYS A 134 -3.31 1.27 1.12
CA LYS A 134 -4.05 0.57 2.19
C LYS A 134 -4.56 -0.79 1.69
N ALA A 135 -4.97 -0.90 0.43
CA ALA A 135 -5.42 -2.14 -0.19
C ALA A 135 -4.36 -3.26 -0.15
N LEU A 136 -3.07 -2.91 -0.24
CA LEU A 136 -1.97 -3.88 -0.12
C LEU A 136 -1.88 -4.56 1.26
N THR A 137 -2.60 -4.07 2.26
CA THR A 137 -2.61 -4.64 3.62
C THR A 137 -3.84 -5.50 3.90
N ARG A 138 -4.71 -5.69 2.92
CA ARG A 138 -5.86 -6.59 3.02
C ARG A 138 -5.40 -8.05 2.88
N ASP A 139 -6.11 -8.97 3.53
CA ASP A 139 -5.87 -10.40 3.37
C ASP A 139 -6.12 -10.81 1.90
N ILE A 140 -5.19 -11.55 1.33
CA ILE A 140 -5.19 -11.91 -0.12
C ILE A 140 -6.39 -12.80 -0.49
N ASP A 141 -6.85 -13.62 0.45
CA ASP A 141 -7.95 -14.57 0.28
C ASP A 141 -9.34 -13.94 0.50
N LYS A 142 -9.39 -12.66 0.82
CA LYS A 142 -10.65 -11.93 1.00
C LYS A 142 -10.95 -11.04 -0.18
N SER A 143 -12.04 -11.34 -0.87
CA SER A 143 -12.63 -10.44 -1.87
C SER A 143 -13.24 -9.20 -1.21
N SER A 144 -13.49 -8.17 -2.02
CA SER A 144 -14.19 -6.97 -1.57
C SER A 144 -15.62 -7.30 -1.13
N ASP A 145 -16.10 -6.63 -0.08
CA ASP A 145 -17.51 -6.70 0.34
C ASP A 145 -18.47 -6.00 -0.65
N ILE A 146 -17.92 -5.23 -1.59
CA ILE A 146 -18.69 -4.54 -2.64
C ILE A 146 -18.78 -5.46 -3.86
N PRO A 147 -19.97 -5.98 -4.26
CA PRO A 147 -20.08 -7.04 -5.26
C PRO A 147 -19.41 -6.72 -6.60
N TYR A 148 -19.63 -5.53 -7.16
CA TYR A 148 -19.03 -5.17 -8.45
C TYR A 148 -17.50 -5.01 -8.38
N VAL A 149 -16.95 -4.68 -7.19
CA VAL A 149 -15.49 -4.63 -6.98
C VAL A 149 -14.94 -6.05 -6.91
N ALA A 150 -15.61 -6.98 -6.22
CA ALA A 150 -15.22 -8.38 -6.18
C ALA A 150 -15.23 -9.02 -7.57
N GLU A 151 -16.24 -8.70 -8.41
CA GLU A 151 -16.27 -9.12 -9.83
C GLU A 151 -15.10 -8.56 -10.62
N LEU A 152 -14.74 -7.29 -10.40
CA LEU A 152 -13.59 -6.66 -11.04
C LEU A 152 -12.27 -7.30 -10.61
N GLU A 153 -12.11 -7.60 -9.33
CA GLU A 153 -10.93 -8.30 -8.78
C GLU A 153 -10.75 -9.67 -9.47
N ASN A 154 -11.81 -10.47 -9.56
CA ASN A 154 -11.78 -11.78 -10.20
C ASN A 154 -11.46 -11.69 -11.69
N ALA A 155 -12.12 -10.79 -12.41
CA ALA A 155 -11.87 -10.59 -13.85
C ALA A 155 -10.42 -10.16 -14.13
N LEU A 156 -9.83 -9.33 -13.27
CA LEU A 156 -8.45 -8.89 -13.42
C LEU A 156 -7.45 -10.00 -13.08
N ALA A 157 -7.75 -10.85 -12.10
CA ALA A 157 -6.95 -12.01 -11.77
C ALA A 157 -6.87 -12.99 -12.96
N GLU A 158 -8.02 -13.36 -13.52
CA GLU A 158 -8.11 -14.23 -14.71
C GLU A 158 -7.34 -13.67 -15.92
N LEU A 159 -7.48 -12.37 -16.19
CA LEU A 159 -6.77 -11.74 -17.31
C LEU A 159 -5.25 -11.74 -17.14
N ASN A 160 -4.78 -11.69 -15.92
CA ASN A 160 -3.36 -11.67 -15.62
C ASN A 160 -2.74 -13.06 -15.70
N ASP A 161 -3.41 -14.09 -15.21
CA ASP A 161 -2.99 -15.49 -15.31
C ASP A 161 -2.87 -15.92 -16.76
N TYR A 162 -3.79 -15.50 -17.62
CA TYR A 162 -3.77 -15.81 -19.04
C TYR A 162 -2.59 -15.16 -19.80
N LYS A 163 -2.14 -13.96 -19.36
CA LYS A 163 -1.13 -13.16 -20.09
C LYS A 163 0.29 -13.26 -19.57
N SER A 164 0.52 -13.73 -18.38
CA SER A 164 1.84 -13.65 -17.75
C SER A 164 2.35 -14.92 -17.08
N ASN A 165 1.54 -15.95 -16.89
CA ASN A 165 1.86 -17.11 -16.00
C ASN A 165 2.40 -16.65 -14.63
N ALA A 166 2.08 -15.44 -14.21
CA ALA A 166 2.47 -14.89 -12.93
C ALA A 166 1.25 -14.88 -12.00
N HIS A 167 1.36 -15.54 -10.88
CA HIS A 167 0.34 -15.44 -9.84
C HIS A 167 0.36 -14.01 -9.28
N SER A 168 -0.73 -13.29 -9.45
CA SER A 168 -0.94 -11.98 -8.88
C SER A 168 -2.25 -11.97 -8.10
N ALA A 169 -2.21 -11.40 -6.89
CA ALA A 169 -3.39 -11.12 -6.12
C ALA A 169 -3.75 -9.63 -6.24
N TYR A 170 -5.03 -9.33 -6.32
CA TYR A 170 -5.56 -7.97 -6.40
C TYR A 170 -6.29 -7.62 -5.10
N ALA A 171 -6.08 -6.40 -4.62
CA ALA A 171 -6.70 -5.91 -3.40
C ALA A 171 -7.47 -4.61 -3.63
#